data_4f60f49b9129e022f3842b109f138a1f
#
_entry.id   4f60f49b9129e022f3842b109f138a1f
#
_cell.length_a   1.000
_cell.length_b   1.000
_cell.length_c   1.000
_cell.angle_alpha   90.00
_cell.angle_beta   90.00
_cell.angle_gamma   90.00
#
_symmetry.space_group_name_H-M   'P 1'
#
loop_
_entity.id
_entity.type
_entity.pdbx_description
1 polymer ?
#
loop_
_entity_poly.entity_id
_entity_poly.type
_entity_poly.pdbx_seq_one_letter_code
_entity_poly.pdbx_strand_id
1 'polypeptide(L)'
;MKTVLKSAVAAVALLGFAAVSTPASAGVGACLITKTDTNPFFVKMKEGATAKAAELGVDLKAYAGKDDGDNEGQVAAVESCIADGAKGILITPSDTKAIVPTLAKAREAGILVIALDTPLDPIEAADQTMATDNFEAGRLIGAYAAAKLGDKAKDAVIGFLDINSKQVTVDVLRDQGFMKGFGIDVKDVNVIGDEDDPRIVGHDYTNGNPEGGRKAMENLLQINPNINVIHTINEPAAAGAYEALKAVGKEKDVLIMSVDGGCPGVKNVSEGIIGGTSQQYPLLMAAMGIEAIKKFADTGEKPGVTEGKNFFDTGVTLITDAPVSGVPSIDTKDGLAKCWG
;
A
#
# COMPACT_ATOMS: atom_id res chain seq x y z
N MET A 1 16.54 -90.73 -46.83
CA MET A 1 15.45 -89.78 -46.76
C MET A 1 15.85 -88.82 -45.62
N LYS A 2 16.31 -87.61 -45.91
CA LYS A 2 16.71 -86.59 -44.94
C LYS A 2 15.76 -85.39 -45.08
N THR A 3 14.98 -85.15 -44.04
CA THR A 3 14.05 -84.05 -43.97
C THR A 3 14.78 -82.79 -43.43
N VAL A 4 14.80 -81.72 -44.21
CA VAL A 4 15.39 -80.43 -43.84
C VAL A 4 14.33 -79.57 -43.25
N LEU A 5 14.54 -79.19 -41.99
CA LEU A 5 13.70 -78.25 -41.24
C LEU A 5 14.18 -76.79 -41.53
N LYS A 6 13.30 -75.99 -42.11
CA LYS A 6 13.59 -74.56 -42.34
C LYS A 6 13.09 -73.74 -41.12
N SER A 7 14.04 -73.13 -40.37
CA SER A 7 13.72 -72.21 -39.31
C SER A 7 13.48 -70.82 -39.88
N ALA A 8 12.28 -70.25 -39.70
CA ALA A 8 11.98 -68.85 -40.00
C ALA A 8 12.31 -67.98 -38.80
N VAL A 9 13.25 -67.03 -38.91
CA VAL A 9 13.58 -66.04 -37.93
C VAL A 9 12.66 -64.81 -38.16
N ALA A 10 11.74 -64.57 -37.25
CA ALA A 10 10.91 -63.34 -37.23
C ALA A 10 11.70 -62.21 -36.53
N ALA A 11 12.07 -61.19 -37.29
CA ALA A 11 12.67 -59.97 -36.77
C ALA A 11 11.56 -59.06 -36.20
N VAL A 12 11.48 -58.91 -34.87
CA VAL A 12 10.61 -57.94 -34.21
C VAL A 12 11.30 -56.60 -34.19
N ALA A 13 10.83 -55.64 -34.98
CA ALA A 13 11.29 -54.27 -35.00
C ALA A 13 10.64 -53.55 -33.77
N LEU A 14 11.43 -53.26 -32.72
CA LEU A 14 11.08 -52.41 -31.60
C LEU A 14 11.14 -50.95 -32.09
N LEU A 15 9.97 -50.39 -32.42
CA LEU A 15 9.82 -48.93 -32.58
C LEU A 15 9.86 -48.28 -31.22
N GLY A 16 11.04 -47.72 -30.87
CA GLY A 16 11.20 -46.90 -29.70
C GLY A 16 10.45 -45.57 -29.88
N PHE A 17 9.33 -45.40 -29.15
CA PHE A 17 8.69 -44.10 -28.97
C PHE A 17 9.63 -43.25 -28.07
N ALA A 18 10.41 -42.38 -28.70
CA ALA A 18 11.05 -41.28 -27.95
C ALA A 18 9.93 -40.35 -27.46
N ALA A 19 9.61 -40.44 -26.17
CA ALA A 19 8.77 -39.46 -25.51
C ALA A 19 9.55 -38.13 -25.54
N VAL A 20 9.18 -37.21 -26.42
CA VAL A 20 9.62 -35.81 -26.38
C VAL A 20 8.98 -35.23 -25.16
N SER A 21 9.71 -35.19 -24.04
CA SER A 21 9.35 -34.41 -22.89
C SER A 21 9.49 -32.92 -23.31
N THR A 22 8.33 -32.30 -23.65
CA THR A 22 8.26 -30.84 -23.73
C THR A 22 8.72 -30.31 -22.35
N PRO A 23 9.75 -29.44 -22.29
CA PRO A 23 10.06 -28.80 -21.02
C PRO A 23 8.79 -28.10 -20.56
N ALA A 24 8.33 -28.40 -19.35
CA ALA A 24 7.30 -27.60 -18.71
C ALA A 24 7.82 -26.16 -18.74
N SER A 25 7.12 -25.26 -19.43
CA SER A 25 7.45 -23.85 -19.40
C SER A 25 7.45 -23.44 -17.93
N ALA A 26 8.63 -23.14 -17.39
CA ALA A 26 8.70 -22.59 -16.06
C ALA A 26 7.83 -21.33 -16.07
N GLY A 27 6.83 -21.29 -15.19
CA GLY A 27 5.90 -20.16 -15.08
C GLY A 27 6.67 -18.85 -14.88
N VAL A 28 6.05 -17.73 -15.22
CA VAL A 28 6.63 -16.40 -14.93
C VAL A 28 6.70 -16.23 -13.42
N GLY A 29 7.91 -16.22 -12.84
CA GLY A 29 8.13 -15.99 -11.41
C GLY A 29 7.91 -14.52 -11.06
N ALA A 30 7.16 -14.25 -9.98
CA ALA A 30 6.97 -12.91 -9.43
C ALA A 30 7.08 -12.94 -7.90
N CYS A 31 7.47 -11.81 -7.32
CA CYS A 31 7.45 -11.61 -5.87
C CYS A 31 6.51 -10.48 -5.49
N LEU A 32 5.82 -10.65 -4.36
CA LEU A 32 5.17 -9.57 -3.63
C LEU A 32 5.85 -9.42 -2.26
N ILE A 33 6.27 -8.20 -1.93
CA ILE A 33 6.95 -7.89 -0.67
C ILE A 33 6.19 -6.75 0.00
N THR A 34 5.48 -7.04 1.09
CA THR A 34 4.68 -6.06 1.84
C THR A 34 5.39 -5.62 3.12
N LYS A 35 4.91 -4.54 3.77
CA LYS A 35 5.48 -4.08 5.05
C LYS A 35 5.19 -5.06 6.17
N THR A 36 3.95 -5.59 6.24
CA THR A 36 3.54 -6.61 7.23
C THR A 36 2.56 -7.59 6.61
N ASP A 37 2.29 -8.70 7.29
CA ASP A 37 1.24 -9.67 6.98
C ASP A 37 0.02 -9.58 7.93
N THR A 38 0.01 -8.61 8.84
CA THR A 38 -1.02 -8.41 9.86
C THR A 38 -1.92 -7.20 9.59
N ASN A 39 -1.42 -6.17 8.89
CA ASN A 39 -2.24 -5.03 8.49
C ASN A 39 -3.23 -5.47 7.38
N PRO A 40 -4.56 -5.25 7.56
CA PRO A 40 -5.59 -5.66 6.60
C PRO A 40 -5.35 -5.16 5.17
N PHE A 41 -4.77 -3.97 4.99
CA PHE A 41 -4.42 -3.41 3.69
C PHE A 41 -3.46 -4.32 2.91
N PHE A 42 -2.38 -4.78 3.56
CA PHE A 42 -1.41 -5.67 2.91
C PHE A 42 -1.91 -7.10 2.76
N VAL A 43 -2.78 -7.57 3.67
CA VAL A 43 -3.48 -8.86 3.53
C VAL A 43 -4.31 -8.84 2.24
N LYS A 44 -5.09 -7.78 1.99
CA LYS A 44 -5.90 -7.64 0.78
C LYS A 44 -5.05 -7.43 -0.48
N MET A 45 -3.96 -6.70 -0.37
CA MET A 45 -2.98 -6.59 -1.46
C MET A 45 -2.46 -7.97 -1.89
N LYS A 46 -2.08 -8.81 -0.92
CA LYS A 46 -1.66 -10.20 -1.16
C LYS A 46 -2.77 -11.05 -1.79
N GLU A 47 -4.02 -10.91 -1.34
CA GLU A 47 -5.18 -11.60 -1.93
C GLU A 47 -5.34 -11.22 -3.41
N GLY A 48 -5.29 -9.92 -3.73
CA GLY A 48 -5.39 -9.42 -5.10
C GLY A 48 -4.26 -9.94 -6.01
N ALA A 49 -3.02 -9.89 -5.52
CA ALA A 49 -1.87 -10.45 -6.25
C ALA A 49 -2.03 -11.96 -6.47
N THR A 50 -2.42 -12.71 -5.43
CA THR A 50 -2.56 -14.17 -5.50
C THR A 50 -3.65 -14.58 -6.49
N ALA A 51 -4.80 -13.92 -6.47
CA ALA A 51 -5.90 -14.18 -7.38
C ALA A 51 -5.50 -13.93 -8.84
N LYS A 52 -4.86 -12.79 -9.11
CA LYS A 52 -4.40 -12.43 -10.46
C LYS A 52 -3.26 -13.34 -10.95
N ALA A 53 -2.34 -13.71 -10.06
CA ALA A 53 -1.26 -14.64 -10.39
C ALA A 53 -1.80 -16.02 -10.79
N ALA A 54 -2.81 -16.54 -10.08
CA ALA A 54 -3.48 -17.79 -10.43
C ALA A 54 -4.20 -17.69 -11.80
N GLU A 55 -4.89 -16.57 -12.07
CA GLU A 55 -5.56 -16.32 -13.35
C GLU A 55 -4.58 -16.32 -14.53
N LEU A 56 -3.40 -15.72 -14.37
CA LEU A 56 -2.41 -15.52 -15.44
C LEU A 56 -1.32 -16.62 -15.51
N GLY A 57 -1.36 -17.62 -14.63
CA GLY A 57 -0.34 -18.66 -14.53
C GLY A 57 1.04 -18.11 -14.10
N VAL A 58 1.05 -17.10 -13.22
CA VAL A 58 2.25 -16.53 -12.63
C VAL A 58 2.58 -17.28 -11.34
N ASP A 59 3.86 -17.67 -11.16
CA ASP A 59 4.35 -18.28 -9.92
C ASP A 59 4.72 -17.18 -8.93
N LEU A 60 3.79 -16.89 -7.99
CA LEU A 60 3.91 -15.79 -7.03
C LEU A 60 4.50 -16.28 -5.71
N LYS A 61 5.62 -15.67 -5.28
CA LYS A 61 6.14 -15.77 -3.91
C LYS A 61 5.80 -14.49 -3.14
N ALA A 62 5.20 -14.65 -1.96
CA ALA A 62 4.82 -13.52 -1.12
C ALA A 62 5.65 -13.50 0.16
N TYR A 63 6.22 -12.33 0.47
CA TYR A 63 7.01 -12.02 1.64
C TYR A 63 6.41 -10.83 2.37
N ALA A 64 6.69 -10.70 3.66
CA ALA A 64 6.33 -9.55 4.47
C ALA A 64 7.44 -9.25 5.48
N GLY A 65 7.59 -7.97 5.82
CA GLY A 65 8.36 -7.55 6.98
C GLY A 65 7.66 -7.93 8.30
N LYS A 66 8.36 -7.84 9.40
CA LYS A 66 7.84 -8.10 10.76
C LYS A 66 6.96 -6.97 11.26
N ASP A 67 7.30 -5.75 10.86
CA ASP A 67 6.60 -4.50 11.17
C ASP A 67 6.80 -3.48 10.03
N ASP A 68 6.11 -2.34 10.12
CA ASP A 68 6.17 -1.28 9.10
C ASP A 68 7.56 -0.68 8.88
N GLY A 69 8.52 -0.94 9.80
CA GLY A 69 9.89 -0.45 9.71
C GLY A 69 10.94 -1.50 9.31
N ASP A 70 10.55 -2.75 9.05
CA ASP A 70 11.48 -3.87 8.79
C ASP A 70 12.09 -3.83 7.38
N ASN A 71 13.00 -2.90 7.15
CA ASN A 71 13.74 -2.82 5.90
C ASN A 71 14.69 -4.02 5.69
N GLU A 72 15.28 -4.57 6.76
CA GLU A 72 16.20 -5.71 6.65
C GLU A 72 15.49 -6.96 6.13
N GLY A 73 14.29 -7.24 6.64
CA GLY A 73 13.46 -8.34 6.14
C GLY A 73 13.09 -8.15 4.67
N GLN A 74 12.80 -6.92 4.24
CA GLN A 74 12.52 -6.64 2.83
C GLN A 74 13.76 -6.77 1.94
N VAL A 75 14.94 -6.36 2.40
CA VAL A 75 16.22 -6.57 1.70
C VAL A 75 16.43 -8.07 1.44
N ALA A 76 16.30 -8.91 2.48
CA ALA A 76 16.45 -10.35 2.35
C ALA A 76 15.44 -10.98 1.38
N ALA A 77 14.19 -10.46 1.37
CA ALA A 77 13.16 -10.90 0.43
C ALA A 77 13.52 -10.54 -1.02
N VAL A 78 14.00 -9.32 -1.29
CA VAL A 78 14.46 -8.90 -2.63
C VAL A 78 15.61 -9.77 -3.10
N GLU A 79 16.61 -10.04 -2.24
CA GLU A 79 17.75 -10.91 -2.58
C GLU A 79 17.29 -12.34 -2.88
N SER A 80 16.30 -12.86 -2.16
CA SER A 80 15.69 -14.17 -2.46
C SER A 80 15.01 -14.17 -3.83
N CYS A 81 14.29 -13.10 -4.19
CA CYS A 81 13.64 -12.97 -5.49
C CYS A 81 14.64 -12.89 -6.65
N ILE A 82 15.78 -12.22 -6.43
CA ILE A 82 16.89 -12.18 -7.41
C ILE A 82 17.45 -13.59 -7.59
N ALA A 83 17.76 -14.30 -6.51
CA ALA A 83 18.32 -15.65 -6.55
C ALA A 83 17.37 -16.66 -7.22
N ASP A 84 16.07 -16.51 -7.04
CA ASP A 84 15.03 -17.33 -7.68
C ASP A 84 14.80 -17.01 -9.16
N GLY A 85 15.41 -15.94 -9.69
CA GLY A 85 15.28 -15.52 -11.10
C GLY A 85 13.87 -14.98 -11.42
N ALA A 86 13.22 -14.32 -10.47
CA ALA A 86 11.94 -13.68 -10.68
C ALA A 86 11.96 -12.72 -11.88
N LYS A 87 10.84 -12.56 -12.57
CA LYS A 87 10.68 -11.60 -13.68
C LYS A 87 10.21 -10.24 -13.22
N GLY A 88 9.62 -10.18 -12.01
CA GLY A 88 9.20 -8.92 -11.42
C GLY A 88 9.05 -9.01 -9.91
N ILE A 89 9.21 -7.85 -9.27
CA ILE A 89 9.03 -7.63 -7.85
C ILE A 89 8.02 -6.51 -7.66
N LEU A 90 6.96 -6.81 -6.91
CA LEU A 90 6.02 -5.84 -6.35
C LEU A 90 6.46 -5.58 -4.91
N ILE A 91 6.69 -4.33 -4.54
CA ILE A 91 7.15 -3.99 -3.19
C ILE A 91 6.40 -2.78 -2.63
N THR A 92 5.95 -2.88 -1.37
CA THR A 92 5.53 -1.74 -0.56
C THR A 92 6.66 -1.44 0.42
N PRO A 93 7.52 -0.45 0.16
CA PRO A 93 8.77 -0.27 0.92
C PRO A 93 8.53 0.21 2.36
N SER A 94 9.21 -0.42 3.32
CA SER A 94 9.26 -0.01 4.74
C SER A 94 10.21 1.17 4.98
N ASP A 95 11.20 1.34 4.10
CA ASP A 95 12.10 2.48 4.05
C ASP A 95 12.34 2.83 2.59
N THR A 96 11.82 3.99 2.17
CA THR A 96 11.77 4.38 0.75
C THR A 96 13.14 4.75 0.17
N LYS A 97 14.13 5.00 1.02
CA LYS A 97 15.52 5.33 0.65
C LYS A 97 16.45 4.14 0.83
N ALA A 98 16.41 3.49 1.99
CA ALA A 98 17.37 2.45 2.34
C ALA A 98 17.23 1.18 1.48
N ILE A 99 16.04 0.89 0.93
CA ILE A 99 15.83 -0.28 0.06
C ILE A 99 16.38 -0.08 -1.37
N VAL A 100 16.58 1.17 -1.82
CA VAL A 100 16.94 1.52 -3.20
C VAL A 100 18.17 0.79 -3.73
N PRO A 101 19.30 0.70 -3.00
CA PRO A 101 20.47 -0.02 -3.50
C PRO A 101 20.21 -1.51 -3.79
N THR A 102 19.33 -2.15 -3.02
CA THR A 102 18.97 -3.56 -3.22
C THR A 102 18.04 -3.73 -4.43
N LEU A 103 17.10 -2.82 -4.62
CA LEU A 103 16.23 -2.81 -5.80
C LEU A 103 17.02 -2.50 -7.08
N ALA A 104 18.07 -1.67 -7.01
CA ALA A 104 18.95 -1.43 -8.14
C ALA A 104 19.60 -2.73 -8.63
N LYS A 105 20.08 -3.60 -7.71
CA LYS A 105 20.60 -4.93 -8.07
C LYS A 105 19.56 -5.80 -8.78
N ALA A 106 18.29 -5.75 -8.34
CA ALA A 106 17.20 -6.47 -8.99
C ALA A 106 16.99 -5.97 -10.44
N ARG A 107 16.98 -4.65 -10.64
CA ARG A 107 16.85 -4.03 -11.96
C ARG A 107 18.05 -4.36 -12.88
N GLU A 108 19.25 -4.35 -12.35
CA GLU A 108 20.48 -4.78 -13.07
C GLU A 108 20.42 -6.26 -13.48
N ALA A 109 19.74 -7.10 -12.70
CA ALA A 109 19.46 -8.50 -13.05
C ALA A 109 18.32 -8.67 -14.08
N GLY A 110 17.74 -7.57 -14.58
CA GLY A 110 16.66 -7.57 -15.57
C GLY A 110 15.27 -7.86 -14.99
N ILE A 111 15.11 -7.68 -13.69
CA ILE A 111 13.84 -7.87 -12.96
C ILE A 111 13.06 -6.55 -12.98
N LEU A 112 11.79 -6.59 -13.39
CA LEU A 112 10.90 -5.42 -13.33
C LEU A 112 10.57 -5.10 -11.87
N VAL A 113 10.87 -3.89 -11.41
CA VAL A 113 10.58 -3.43 -10.05
C VAL A 113 9.40 -2.46 -10.07
N ILE A 114 8.33 -2.82 -9.37
CA ILE A 114 7.13 -1.98 -9.22
C ILE A 114 6.93 -1.68 -7.74
N ALA A 115 6.96 -0.39 -7.39
CA ALA A 115 6.54 0.06 -6.06
C ALA A 115 5.00 0.10 -6.01
N LEU A 116 4.43 -0.47 -4.95
CA LEU A 116 3.00 -0.41 -4.68
C LEU A 116 2.71 0.53 -3.50
N ASP A 117 1.64 1.33 -3.58
CA ASP A 117 1.17 2.21 -2.50
C ASP A 117 2.15 3.31 -2.10
N THR A 118 3.37 2.93 -1.75
CA THR A 118 4.41 3.81 -1.20
C THR A 118 5.50 4.03 -2.24
N PRO A 119 5.61 5.22 -2.86
CA PRO A 119 6.68 5.54 -3.80
C PRO A 119 8.08 5.41 -3.18
N LEU A 120 9.08 5.03 -3.97
CA LEU A 120 10.48 5.13 -3.56
C LEU A 120 10.97 6.59 -3.55
N ASP A 121 12.08 6.85 -2.90
CA ASP A 121 12.77 8.13 -2.93
C ASP A 121 14.25 7.92 -3.37
N PRO A 122 14.58 8.31 -4.61
CA PRO A 122 13.72 8.93 -5.63
C PRO A 122 12.72 7.94 -6.28
N ILE A 123 11.61 8.44 -6.80
CA ILE A 123 10.53 7.60 -7.40
C ILE A 123 11.02 6.77 -8.58
N GLU A 124 12.02 7.27 -9.32
CA GLU A 124 12.64 6.62 -10.48
C GLU A 124 13.49 5.39 -10.09
N ALA A 125 13.70 5.16 -8.80
CA ALA A 125 14.36 3.95 -8.31
C ALA A 125 13.54 2.67 -8.60
N ALA A 126 12.22 2.78 -8.77
CA ALA A 126 11.38 1.76 -9.37
C ALA A 126 11.25 1.95 -10.90
N ASP A 127 10.91 0.88 -11.62
CA ASP A 127 10.52 0.98 -13.03
C ASP A 127 9.12 1.57 -13.19
N GLN A 128 8.27 1.38 -12.16
CA GLN A 128 6.94 1.95 -12.07
C GLN A 128 6.50 2.03 -10.60
N THR A 129 5.64 2.99 -10.30
CA THR A 129 4.86 3.06 -9.05
C THR A 129 3.38 2.95 -9.38
N MET A 130 2.66 2.05 -8.71
CA MET A 130 1.20 1.91 -8.78
C MET A 130 0.62 2.22 -7.40
N ALA A 131 -0.02 3.36 -7.26
CA ALA A 131 -0.43 3.87 -5.96
C ALA A 131 -1.69 4.72 -6.07
N THR A 132 -2.36 4.95 -4.97
CA THR A 132 -3.25 6.09 -4.75
C THR A 132 -2.43 7.38 -4.86
N ASP A 133 -3.03 8.46 -5.34
CA ASP A 133 -2.47 9.80 -5.13
C ASP A 133 -2.53 10.13 -3.64
N ASN A 134 -1.43 9.82 -2.92
CA ASN A 134 -1.37 9.97 -1.47
C ASN A 134 -1.44 11.44 -1.02
N PHE A 135 -0.92 12.38 -1.84
CA PHE A 135 -1.10 13.80 -1.55
C PHE A 135 -2.58 14.20 -1.65
N GLU A 136 -3.27 13.76 -2.70
CA GLU A 136 -4.69 14.03 -2.86
C GLU A 136 -5.54 13.34 -1.78
N ALA A 137 -5.15 12.12 -1.33
CA ALA A 137 -5.80 11.45 -0.21
C ALA A 137 -5.76 12.31 1.07
N GLY A 138 -4.58 12.83 1.42
CA GLY A 138 -4.42 13.75 2.53
C GLY A 138 -5.17 15.05 2.31
N ARG A 139 -5.08 15.65 1.11
CA ARG A 139 -5.74 16.92 0.78
C ARG A 139 -7.26 16.85 0.93
N LEU A 140 -7.89 15.76 0.53
CA LEU A 140 -9.34 15.57 0.65
C LEU A 140 -9.78 15.55 2.10
N ILE A 141 -9.10 14.79 2.97
CA ILE A 141 -9.45 14.71 4.39
C ILE A 141 -9.12 16.01 5.14
N GLY A 142 -8.04 16.70 4.78
CA GLY A 142 -7.69 18.01 5.34
C GLY A 142 -8.70 19.09 4.96
N ALA A 143 -9.09 19.17 3.67
CA ALA A 143 -10.11 20.08 3.19
C ALA A 143 -11.48 19.82 3.83
N TYR A 144 -11.82 18.53 3.99
CA TYR A 144 -13.03 18.16 4.70
C TYR A 144 -13.01 18.59 6.15
N ALA A 145 -11.91 18.34 6.87
CA ALA A 145 -11.77 18.74 8.28
C ALA A 145 -11.91 20.25 8.47
N ALA A 146 -11.24 21.05 7.63
CA ALA A 146 -11.35 22.51 7.66
C ALA A 146 -12.77 22.98 7.38
N ALA A 147 -13.44 22.46 6.35
CA ALA A 147 -14.81 22.82 5.99
C ALA A 147 -15.81 22.39 7.06
N LYS A 148 -15.61 21.22 7.69
CA LYS A 148 -16.43 20.72 8.79
C LYS A 148 -16.36 21.58 10.03
N LEU A 149 -15.18 22.12 10.35
CA LEU A 149 -14.97 23.04 11.45
C LEU A 149 -15.49 24.45 11.14
N GLY A 150 -15.50 24.86 9.87
CA GLY A 150 -15.90 26.22 9.46
C GLY A 150 -15.02 27.27 10.13
N ASP A 151 -15.64 28.30 10.73
CA ASP A 151 -14.91 29.39 11.40
C ASP A 151 -14.01 28.92 12.55
N LYS A 152 -14.26 27.73 13.11
CA LYS A 152 -13.43 27.14 14.17
C LYS A 152 -12.12 26.55 13.64
N ALA A 153 -11.94 26.39 12.32
CA ALA A 153 -10.70 25.85 11.74
C ALA A 153 -9.47 26.70 12.05
N LYS A 154 -9.64 28.02 12.27
CA LYS A 154 -8.56 28.94 12.67
C LYS A 154 -8.05 28.66 14.08
N ASP A 155 -8.87 28.08 14.94
CA ASP A 155 -8.57 27.75 16.34
C ASP A 155 -8.42 26.22 16.53
N ALA A 156 -8.19 25.47 15.44
CA ALA A 156 -7.99 24.02 15.49
C ALA A 156 -6.72 23.68 16.27
N VAL A 157 -6.72 22.54 16.94
CA VAL A 157 -5.59 21.97 17.68
C VAL A 157 -5.36 20.58 17.09
N ILE A 158 -4.34 20.45 16.22
CA ILE A 158 -4.15 19.33 15.31
C ILE A 158 -2.99 18.46 15.74
N GLY A 159 -3.18 17.16 15.81
CA GLY A 159 -2.11 16.18 15.96
C GLY A 159 -2.01 15.27 14.73
N PHE A 160 -0.78 14.82 14.45
CA PHE A 160 -0.47 13.89 13.37
C PHE A 160 0.00 12.54 13.94
N LEU A 161 -0.55 11.46 13.42
CA LEU A 161 -0.22 10.10 13.82
C LEU A 161 0.38 9.38 12.60
N ASP A 162 1.71 9.44 12.51
CA ASP A 162 2.52 9.01 11.37
C ASP A 162 2.90 7.52 11.48
N ILE A 163 3.52 6.95 10.45
CA ILE A 163 4.01 5.56 10.49
C ILE A 163 5.22 5.46 11.43
N ASN A 164 6.32 6.14 11.07
CA ASN A 164 7.58 6.03 11.81
C ASN A 164 8.53 7.22 11.50
N SER A 165 9.64 7.30 12.23
CA SER A 165 10.62 8.38 12.12
C SER A 165 11.44 8.41 10.82
N LYS A 166 11.24 7.46 9.90
CA LYS A 166 11.99 7.39 8.63
C LYS A 166 11.43 8.33 7.56
N GLN A 167 10.31 8.98 7.84
CA GLN A 167 9.62 9.88 6.91
C GLN A 167 9.43 9.21 5.54
N VAL A 168 8.81 8.03 5.54
CA VAL A 168 8.50 7.31 4.32
C VAL A 168 7.58 8.16 3.43
N THR A 169 7.75 8.06 2.12
CA THR A 169 7.08 8.96 1.17
C THR A 169 5.57 9.01 1.32
N VAL A 170 4.92 7.90 1.70
CA VAL A 170 3.47 7.87 1.93
C VAL A 170 3.05 8.72 3.13
N ASP A 171 3.84 8.75 4.22
CA ASP A 171 3.62 9.64 5.35
C ASP A 171 3.72 11.10 4.91
N VAL A 172 4.87 11.45 4.32
CA VAL A 172 5.13 12.82 3.84
C VAL A 172 4.00 13.31 2.92
N LEU A 173 3.62 12.52 1.93
CA LEU A 173 2.59 12.93 0.97
C LEU A 173 1.21 13.12 1.62
N ARG A 174 0.80 12.25 2.55
CA ARG A 174 -0.49 12.36 3.22
C ARG A 174 -0.54 13.56 4.17
N ASP A 175 0.51 13.81 4.93
CA ASP A 175 0.60 14.94 5.84
C ASP A 175 0.64 16.27 5.10
N GLN A 176 1.51 16.38 4.08
CA GLN A 176 1.59 17.58 3.25
C GLN A 176 0.26 17.86 2.53
N GLY A 177 -0.39 16.79 2.05
CA GLY A 177 -1.74 16.88 1.48
C GLY A 177 -2.75 17.38 2.50
N PHE A 178 -2.78 16.79 3.71
CA PHE A 178 -3.68 17.21 4.78
C PHE A 178 -3.49 18.69 5.13
N MET A 179 -2.27 19.12 5.37
CA MET A 179 -1.95 20.51 5.67
C MET A 179 -2.42 21.45 4.55
N LYS A 180 -2.12 21.11 3.30
CA LYS A 180 -2.56 21.89 2.15
C LYS A 180 -4.09 21.99 2.05
N GLY A 181 -4.78 20.87 2.26
CA GLY A 181 -6.24 20.81 2.26
C GLY A 181 -6.86 21.61 3.40
N PHE A 182 -6.26 21.57 4.59
CA PHE A 182 -6.70 22.30 5.77
C PHE A 182 -6.42 23.81 5.69
N GLY A 183 -5.59 24.26 4.77
CA GLY A 183 -5.16 25.67 4.66
C GLY A 183 -4.01 26.01 5.62
N ILE A 184 -3.09 25.08 5.79
CA ILE A 184 -1.81 25.23 6.49
C ILE A 184 -0.71 25.33 5.45
N ASP A 185 0.21 26.26 5.62
CA ASP A 185 1.37 26.43 4.74
C ASP A 185 2.38 25.31 4.99
N VAL A 186 2.73 24.62 3.91
CA VAL A 186 3.78 23.59 3.87
C VAL A 186 5.13 24.29 3.68
N LYS A 187 6.13 23.97 4.51
CA LYS A 187 7.49 24.51 4.37
C LYS A 187 8.29 23.70 3.35
N ASP A 188 8.93 22.62 3.79
CA ASP A 188 9.60 21.69 2.88
C ASP A 188 8.64 20.56 2.50
N VAL A 189 8.28 20.46 1.24
CA VAL A 189 7.34 19.46 0.72
C VAL A 189 7.83 18.00 0.91
N ASN A 190 9.08 17.81 1.26
CA ASN A 190 9.69 16.49 1.46
C ASN A 190 9.94 16.14 2.93
N VAL A 191 9.56 17.03 3.85
CA VAL A 191 9.82 16.88 5.30
C VAL A 191 8.51 17.10 6.06
N ILE A 192 8.25 16.29 7.06
CA ILE A 192 7.19 16.49 8.06
C ILE A 192 7.82 16.80 9.42
N GLY A 193 7.11 17.57 10.25
CA GLY A 193 7.59 17.99 11.56
C GLY A 193 8.48 19.24 11.51
N ASP A 194 8.56 19.95 10.38
CA ASP A 194 9.23 21.26 10.25
C ASP A 194 8.25 22.44 10.25
N GLU A 195 6.96 22.15 10.43
CA GLU A 195 5.87 23.11 10.44
C GLU A 195 5.98 24.07 11.65
N ASP A 196 5.62 25.33 11.43
CA ASP A 196 5.55 26.36 12.49
C ASP A 196 4.13 26.93 12.69
N ASP A 197 3.12 26.28 12.09
CA ASP A 197 1.74 26.68 12.29
C ASP A 197 1.30 26.39 13.74
N PRO A 198 0.82 27.39 14.49
CA PRO A 198 0.49 27.24 15.91
C PRO A 198 -0.68 26.28 16.19
N ARG A 199 -1.40 25.87 15.17
CA ARG A 199 -2.49 24.86 15.28
C ARG A 199 -1.93 23.45 15.40
N ILE A 200 -0.70 23.17 14.98
CA ILE A 200 -0.08 21.84 15.01
C ILE A 200 0.54 21.62 16.39
N VAL A 201 0.08 20.58 17.09
CA VAL A 201 0.62 20.15 18.39
C VAL A 201 1.92 19.39 18.20
N GLY A 202 1.99 18.58 17.14
CA GLY A 202 3.14 17.77 16.80
C GLY A 202 2.76 16.46 16.13
N HIS A 203 3.77 15.63 15.93
CA HIS A 203 3.74 14.32 15.30
C HIS A 203 4.13 13.24 16.30
N ASP A 204 3.52 12.06 16.22
CA ASP A 204 3.97 10.87 16.92
C ASP A 204 3.76 9.60 16.07
N TYR A 205 4.47 8.53 16.38
CA TYR A 205 4.62 7.38 15.51
C TYR A 205 3.77 6.19 15.97
N THR A 206 3.07 5.58 14.99
CA THR A 206 2.09 4.51 15.23
C THR A 206 2.57 3.13 14.79
N ASN A 207 3.61 3.05 13.97
CA ASN A 207 3.96 1.83 13.22
C ASN A 207 2.76 1.28 12.42
N GLY A 208 1.86 2.15 11.99
CA GLY A 208 0.68 1.82 11.18
C GLY A 208 -0.32 0.86 11.82
N ASN A 209 -0.31 0.70 13.15
CA ASN A 209 -1.11 -0.29 13.87
C ASN A 209 -1.89 0.30 15.07
N PRO A 210 -2.92 -0.42 15.61
CA PRO A 210 -3.77 0.12 16.67
C PRO A 210 -3.04 0.38 18.00
N GLU A 211 -2.09 -0.46 18.38
CA GLU A 211 -1.33 -0.28 19.64
C GLU A 211 -0.49 1.00 19.59
N GLY A 212 0.22 1.20 18.47
CA GLY A 212 0.98 2.42 18.21
C GLY A 212 0.09 3.65 18.13
N GLY A 213 -1.04 3.57 17.41
CA GLY A 213 -2.01 4.64 17.31
C GLY A 213 -2.56 5.09 18.68
N ARG A 214 -2.86 4.12 19.55
CA ARG A 214 -3.27 4.41 20.91
C ARG A 214 -2.18 5.14 21.70
N LYS A 215 -0.95 4.61 21.68
CA LYS A 215 0.19 5.19 22.41
C LYS A 215 0.51 6.61 21.91
N ALA A 216 0.55 6.79 20.60
CA ALA A 216 0.83 8.09 19.99
C ALA A 216 -0.25 9.13 20.37
N MET A 217 -1.53 8.75 20.36
CA MET A 217 -2.60 9.62 20.81
C MET A 217 -2.49 9.97 22.30
N GLU A 218 -2.19 8.98 23.16
CA GLU A 218 -1.95 9.20 24.59
C GLU A 218 -0.81 10.19 24.83
N ASN A 219 0.29 10.11 24.06
CA ASN A 219 1.42 11.03 24.14
C ASN A 219 1.02 12.45 23.71
N LEU A 220 0.34 12.60 22.57
CA LEU A 220 -0.09 13.92 22.10
C LEU A 220 -1.10 14.58 23.06
N LEU A 221 -1.99 13.82 23.70
CA LEU A 221 -2.90 14.34 24.74
C LEU A 221 -2.16 14.83 25.99
N GLN A 222 -0.99 14.28 26.31
CA GLN A 222 -0.14 14.78 27.40
C GLN A 222 0.51 16.12 27.02
N ILE A 223 0.84 16.33 25.74
CA ILE A 223 1.39 17.60 25.25
C ILE A 223 0.30 18.67 25.23
N ASN A 224 -0.86 18.35 24.63
CA ASN A 224 -1.99 19.27 24.60
C ASN A 224 -3.33 18.51 24.73
N PRO A 225 -4.00 18.60 25.89
CA PRO A 225 -5.29 17.91 26.09
C PRO A 225 -6.46 18.54 25.30
N ASN A 226 -6.25 19.67 24.62
CA ASN A 226 -7.30 20.36 23.85
C ASN A 226 -7.29 20.01 22.37
N ILE A 227 -6.55 18.97 21.96
CA ILE A 227 -6.59 18.45 20.58
C ILE A 227 -8.05 18.20 20.18
N ASN A 228 -8.43 18.70 18.99
CA ASN A 228 -9.78 18.57 18.45
C ASN A 228 -9.79 18.06 16.99
N VAL A 229 -8.60 17.89 16.36
CA VAL A 229 -8.44 17.24 15.07
C VAL A 229 -7.25 16.30 15.14
N ILE A 230 -7.43 15.09 14.64
CA ILE A 230 -6.34 14.13 14.44
C ILE A 230 -6.33 13.67 12.98
N HIS A 231 -5.17 13.84 12.34
CA HIS A 231 -4.83 13.12 11.13
C HIS A 231 -4.15 11.81 11.51
N THR A 232 -4.61 10.70 10.93
CA THR A 232 -3.98 9.40 11.12
C THR A 232 -3.56 8.85 9.77
N ILE A 233 -2.34 8.29 9.73
CA ILE A 233 -1.77 7.74 8.50
C ILE A 233 -2.64 6.65 7.87
N ASN A 234 -3.36 5.87 8.69
CA ASN A 234 -4.24 4.78 8.26
C ASN A 234 -5.34 4.49 9.28
N GLU A 235 -6.32 3.67 8.90
CA GLU A 235 -7.45 3.29 9.76
C GLU A 235 -7.06 2.43 10.98
N PRO A 236 -6.08 1.52 10.93
CA PRO A 236 -5.60 0.86 12.14
C PRO A 236 -5.10 1.83 13.21
N ALA A 237 -4.32 2.85 12.83
CA ALA A 237 -3.88 3.90 13.77
C ALA A 237 -5.06 4.70 14.31
N ALA A 238 -6.06 5.03 13.46
CA ALA A 238 -7.29 5.73 13.86
C ALA A 238 -8.09 4.94 14.91
N ALA A 239 -8.19 3.62 14.75
CA ALA A 239 -8.85 2.76 15.73
C ALA A 239 -8.16 2.82 17.11
N GLY A 240 -6.84 2.81 17.13
CA GLY A 240 -6.07 2.98 18.36
C GLY A 240 -6.24 4.36 19.00
N ALA A 241 -6.18 5.42 18.19
CA ALA A 241 -6.41 6.79 18.65
C ALA A 241 -7.79 6.98 19.28
N TYR A 242 -8.82 6.38 18.67
CA TYR A 242 -10.17 6.41 19.21
C TYR A 242 -10.27 5.76 20.61
N GLU A 243 -9.61 4.61 20.83
CA GLU A 243 -9.58 3.97 22.15
C GLU A 243 -8.85 4.82 23.20
N ALA A 244 -7.78 5.53 22.84
CA ALA A 244 -7.12 6.49 23.73
C ALA A 244 -8.06 7.65 24.12
N LEU A 245 -8.76 8.23 23.14
CA LEU A 245 -9.73 9.31 23.37
C LEU A 245 -10.89 8.86 24.25
N LYS A 246 -11.42 7.65 24.00
CA LYS A 246 -12.50 7.05 24.78
C LYS A 246 -12.09 6.83 26.24
N ALA A 247 -10.84 6.43 26.50
CA ALA A 247 -10.32 6.23 27.84
C ALA A 247 -10.33 7.51 28.70
N VAL A 248 -10.32 8.70 28.06
CA VAL A 248 -10.38 10.01 28.72
C VAL A 248 -11.69 10.78 28.46
N GLY A 249 -12.68 10.13 27.82
CA GLY A 249 -14.02 10.69 27.57
C GLY A 249 -14.06 11.80 26.52
N LYS A 250 -13.11 11.79 25.54
CA LYS A 250 -12.96 12.82 24.50
C LYS A 250 -13.29 12.31 23.09
N GLU A 251 -13.77 11.09 22.96
CA GLU A 251 -14.04 10.45 21.65
C GLU A 251 -15.06 11.19 20.79
N LYS A 252 -15.88 12.09 21.39
CA LYS A 252 -16.85 12.93 20.68
C LYS A 252 -16.37 14.34 20.41
N ASP A 253 -15.27 14.75 21.03
CA ASP A 253 -14.74 16.11 20.94
C ASP A 253 -13.66 16.23 19.87
N VAL A 254 -13.13 15.11 19.37
CA VAL A 254 -12.02 15.06 18.43
C VAL A 254 -12.48 14.51 17.09
N LEU A 255 -12.24 15.28 16.03
CA LEU A 255 -12.46 14.86 14.64
C LEU A 255 -11.28 14.02 14.17
N ILE A 256 -11.48 12.72 14.02
CA ILE A 256 -10.47 11.80 13.48
C ILE A 256 -10.63 11.71 11.97
N MET A 257 -9.54 11.97 11.24
CA MET A 257 -9.46 11.87 9.79
C MET A 257 -8.44 10.80 9.40
N SER A 258 -8.76 9.95 8.44
CA SER A 258 -7.94 8.78 8.11
C SER A 258 -7.88 8.48 6.63
N VAL A 259 -7.08 7.48 6.28
CA VAL A 259 -6.93 6.93 4.93
C VAL A 259 -7.06 5.41 5.02
N ASP A 260 -7.61 4.78 4.05
CA ASP A 260 -7.67 3.39 3.61
C ASP A 260 -9.03 3.06 2.95
N GLY A 261 -10.16 3.34 3.61
CA GLY A 261 -11.48 2.97 3.11
C GLY A 261 -11.72 1.46 3.10
N GLY A 262 -11.09 0.74 4.03
CA GLY A 262 -11.43 -0.66 4.32
C GLY A 262 -12.85 -0.78 4.89
N CYS A 263 -13.49 -1.96 4.74
CA CYS A 263 -14.88 -2.12 5.23
C CYS A 263 -15.04 -1.81 6.73
N PRO A 264 -14.09 -2.16 7.62
CA PRO A 264 -14.14 -1.72 9.01
C PRO A 264 -14.05 -0.21 9.19
N GLY A 265 -13.17 0.47 8.43
CA GLY A 265 -13.00 1.92 8.49
C GLY A 265 -14.22 2.67 7.96
N VAL A 266 -14.80 2.24 6.83
CA VAL A 266 -16.06 2.81 6.31
C VAL A 266 -17.20 2.63 7.31
N LYS A 267 -17.25 1.49 8.00
CA LYS A 267 -18.20 1.28 9.09
C LYS A 267 -17.96 2.25 10.25
N ASN A 268 -16.71 2.48 10.64
CA ASN A 268 -16.36 3.46 11.68
C ASN A 268 -16.79 4.89 11.29
N VAL A 269 -16.78 5.24 9.99
CA VAL A 269 -17.35 6.50 9.51
C VAL A 269 -18.86 6.53 9.75
N SER A 270 -19.60 5.44 9.43
CA SER A 270 -21.04 5.36 9.64
C SER A 270 -21.45 5.41 11.12
N GLU A 271 -20.57 4.97 12.01
CA GLU A 271 -20.77 4.99 13.47
C GLU A 271 -20.29 6.33 14.10
N GLY A 272 -19.72 7.24 13.32
CA GLY A 272 -19.21 8.52 13.79
C GLY A 272 -17.91 8.43 14.60
N ILE A 273 -17.20 7.31 14.53
CA ILE A 273 -15.87 7.08 15.13
C ILE A 273 -14.79 7.84 14.36
N ILE A 274 -14.86 7.78 13.04
CA ILE A 274 -14.00 8.52 12.12
C ILE A 274 -14.88 9.52 11.37
N GLY A 275 -14.44 10.77 11.22
CA GLY A 275 -15.20 11.81 10.52
C GLY A 275 -15.23 11.62 9.01
N GLY A 276 -14.17 11.00 8.47
CA GLY A 276 -14.03 10.64 7.07
C GLY A 276 -12.74 9.90 6.81
N THR A 277 -12.73 9.12 5.72
CA THR A 277 -11.57 8.35 5.27
C THR A 277 -11.39 8.47 3.75
N SER A 278 -10.16 8.61 3.29
CA SER A 278 -9.82 8.55 1.86
C SER A 278 -9.63 7.11 1.45
N GLN A 279 -10.56 6.58 0.63
CA GLN A 279 -10.56 5.18 0.19
C GLN A 279 -9.53 4.94 -0.90
N GLN A 280 -8.76 3.87 -0.76
CA GLN A 280 -7.76 3.36 -1.70
C GLN A 280 -8.00 1.86 -2.02
N TYR A 281 -7.28 1.31 -3.02
CA TYR A 281 -7.66 0.04 -3.65
C TYR A 281 -6.50 -0.96 -3.73
N PRO A 282 -6.10 -1.62 -2.61
CA PRO A 282 -4.92 -2.51 -2.56
C PRO A 282 -5.02 -3.75 -3.47
N LEU A 283 -6.22 -4.33 -3.61
CA LEU A 283 -6.42 -5.47 -4.52
C LEU A 283 -6.14 -5.08 -5.97
N LEU A 284 -6.60 -3.89 -6.39
CA LEU A 284 -6.40 -3.37 -7.74
C LEU A 284 -4.91 -3.10 -8.00
N MET A 285 -4.23 -2.42 -7.06
CA MET A 285 -2.79 -2.13 -7.18
C MET A 285 -1.99 -3.41 -7.43
N ALA A 286 -2.22 -4.43 -6.62
CA ALA A 286 -1.51 -5.69 -6.71
C ALA A 286 -1.87 -6.50 -7.97
N ALA A 287 -3.14 -6.56 -8.33
CA ALA A 287 -3.59 -7.25 -9.54
C ALA A 287 -2.96 -6.64 -10.80
N MET A 288 -2.98 -5.31 -10.91
CA MET A 288 -2.34 -4.59 -12.03
C MET A 288 -0.83 -4.80 -12.06
N GLY A 289 -0.18 -4.86 -10.89
CA GLY A 289 1.23 -5.16 -10.77
C GLY A 289 1.57 -6.55 -11.32
N ILE A 290 0.78 -7.57 -11.01
CA ILE A 290 0.96 -8.93 -11.57
C ILE A 290 0.73 -8.95 -13.08
N GLU A 291 -0.30 -8.25 -13.59
CA GLU A 291 -0.54 -8.10 -15.04
C GLU A 291 0.66 -7.46 -15.74
N ALA A 292 1.23 -6.40 -15.14
CA ALA A 292 2.40 -5.71 -15.68
C ALA A 292 3.64 -6.62 -15.72
N ILE A 293 3.89 -7.41 -14.66
CA ILE A 293 4.99 -8.39 -14.64
C ILE A 293 4.79 -9.45 -15.73
N LYS A 294 3.58 -9.99 -15.88
CA LYS A 294 3.28 -10.97 -16.93
C LYS A 294 3.52 -10.40 -18.33
N LYS A 295 3.00 -9.19 -18.60
CA LYS A 295 3.20 -8.49 -19.87
C LYS A 295 4.69 -8.24 -20.14
N PHE A 296 5.42 -7.74 -19.14
CA PHE A 296 6.87 -7.52 -19.25
C PHE A 296 7.63 -8.81 -19.56
N ALA A 297 7.31 -9.89 -18.89
CA ALA A 297 7.94 -11.20 -19.16
C ALA A 297 7.68 -11.71 -20.58
N ASP A 298 6.48 -11.47 -21.12
CA ASP A 298 6.09 -11.92 -22.46
C ASP A 298 6.61 -11.03 -23.59
N THR A 299 6.72 -9.71 -23.35
CA THR A 299 6.94 -8.71 -24.42
C THR A 299 8.16 -7.81 -24.20
N GLY A 300 8.69 -7.73 -22.99
CA GLY A 300 9.72 -6.75 -22.60
C GLY A 300 9.16 -5.33 -22.37
N GLU A 301 7.84 -5.11 -22.53
CA GLU A 301 7.24 -3.79 -22.39
C GLU A 301 7.04 -3.43 -20.91
N LYS A 302 7.57 -2.27 -20.49
CA LYS A 302 7.33 -1.74 -19.13
C LYS A 302 5.97 -1.05 -19.04
N PRO A 303 5.31 -1.06 -17.85
CA PRO A 303 4.03 -0.38 -17.66
C PRO A 303 4.17 1.15 -17.79
N GLY A 304 3.11 1.79 -18.27
CA GLY A 304 3.04 3.24 -18.41
C GLY A 304 2.52 3.94 -17.15
N VAL A 305 2.54 5.27 -17.15
CA VAL A 305 2.04 6.13 -16.07
C VAL A 305 0.67 6.70 -16.42
N THR A 306 -0.05 7.21 -15.43
CA THR A 306 -1.26 8.02 -15.67
C THR A 306 -0.86 9.35 -16.30
N GLU A 307 -1.64 9.82 -17.29
CA GLU A 307 -1.39 11.09 -17.96
C GLU A 307 -1.26 12.24 -16.95
N GLY A 308 -0.19 13.03 -17.08
CA GLY A 308 0.11 14.14 -16.18
C GLY A 308 0.72 13.76 -14.83
N LYS A 309 1.01 12.47 -14.59
CA LYS A 309 1.66 11.96 -13.37
C LYS A 309 2.95 11.19 -13.70
N ASN A 310 3.79 10.99 -12.70
CA ASN A 310 5.00 10.15 -12.79
C ASN A 310 4.79 8.75 -12.17
N PHE A 311 3.54 8.38 -11.91
CA PHE A 311 3.12 7.07 -11.40
C PHE A 311 1.77 6.66 -12.00
N PHE A 312 1.36 5.41 -11.80
CA PHE A 312 0.03 4.94 -12.17
C PHE A 312 -0.92 5.17 -10.97
N ASP A 313 -1.87 6.09 -11.15
CA ASP A 313 -2.85 6.44 -10.12
C ASP A 313 -4.02 5.45 -10.14
N THR A 314 -4.22 4.75 -9.03
CA THR A 314 -5.33 3.81 -8.85
C THR A 314 -6.62 4.49 -8.36
N GLY A 315 -6.56 5.80 -8.15
CA GLY A 315 -7.69 6.61 -7.69
C GLY A 315 -7.79 6.74 -6.18
N VAL A 316 -8.57 7.74 -5.76
CA VAL A 316 -8.92 8.02 -4.36
C VAL A 316 -10.33 8.59 -4.27
N THR A 317 -11.05 8.26 -3.20
CA THR A 317 -12.39 8.79 -2.96
C THR A 317 -12.58 9.06 -1.47
N LEU A 318 -12.96 10.29 -1.10
CA LEU A 318 -13.34 10.61 0.27
C LEU A 318 -14.69 9.98 0.62
N ILE A 319 -14.75 9.31 1.76
CA ILE A 319 -15.99 8.73 2.32
C ILE A 319 -16.37 9.48 3.59
N THR A 320 -17.62 9.97 3.64
CA THR A 320 -18.20 10.58 4.82
C THR A 320 -19.73 10.62 4.70
N ASP A 321 -20.46 10.44 5.81
CA ASP A 321 -21.93 10.61 5.86
C ASP A 321 -22.37 12.06 6.19
N ALA A 322 -21.40 12.96 6.34
CA ALA A 322 -21.66 14.37 6.60
C ALA A 322 -20.97 15.27 5.56
N PRO A 323 -21.39 15.21 4.28
CA PRO A 323 -20.72 15.92 3.19
C PRO A 323 -20.69 17.43 3.44
N VAL A 324 -19.61 18.08 2.98
CA VAL A 324 -19.43 19.53 3.08
C VAL A 324 -19.33 20.14 1.69
N SER A 325 -19.72 21.41 1.56
CA SER A 325 -19.67 22.12 0.28
C SER A 325 -18.23 22.26 -0.22
N GLY A 326 -18.01 22.03 -1.50
CA GLY A 326 -16.70 22.22 -2.17
C GLY A 326 -15.70 21.06 -1.99
N VAL A 327 -16.05 20.01 -1.24
CA VAL A 327 -15.21 18.81 -1.09
C VAL A 327 -15.97 17.59 -1.63
N PRO A 328 -15.55 17.01 -2.77
CA PRO A 328 -16.21 15.85 -3.33
C PRO A 328 -16.07 14.64 -2.39
N SER A 329 -17.19 13.95 -2.16
CA SER A 329 -17.22 12.76 -1.31
C SER A 329 -18.38 11.84 -1.71
N ILE A 330 -18.32 10.58 -1.26
CA ILE A 330 -19.44 9.63 -1.30
C ILE A 330 -19.83 9.27 0.12
N ASP A 331 -21.06 8.75 0.29
CA ASP A 331 -21.52 8.25 1.57
C ASP A 331 -20.96 6.85 1.89
N THR A 332 -21.18 6.40 3.13
CA THR A 332 -20.71 5.08 3.57
C THR A 332 -21.40 3.93 2.86
N LYS A 333 -22.61 4.10 2.34
CA LYS A 333 -23.31 3.06 1.56
C LYS A 333 -22.57 2.80 0.26
N ASP A 334 -22.20 3.83 -0.46
CA ASP A 334 -21.43 3.72 -1.70
C ASP A 334 -19.98 3.30 -1.43
N GLY A 335 -19.42 3.74 -0.30
CA GLY A 335 -18.10 3.32 0.18
C GLY A 335 -18.04 1.82 0.50
N LEU A 336 -19.05 1.27 1.18
CA LEU A 336 -19.17 -0.16 1.48
C LEU A 336 -19.32 -1.04 0.24
N ALA A 337 -19.85 -0.50 -0.86
CA ALA A 337 -19.93 -1.24 -2.13
C ALA A 337 -18.56 -1.42 -2.80
N LYS A 338 -17.54 -0.67 -2.39
CA LYS A 338 -16.19 -0.65 -2.98
C LYS A 338 -15.10 -1.01 -1.97
N CYS A 339 -15.44 -1.13 -0.68
CA CYS A 339 -14.46 -1.40 0.36
C CYS A 339 -13.89 -2.81 0.26
N TRP A 340 -12.81 -3.01 0.97
CA TRP A 340 -12.07 -4.26 1.09
C TRP A 340 -11.84 -4.59 2.59
N GLY A 341 -11.75 -5.86 2.96
CA GLY A 341 -11.51 -6.30 4.34
C GLY A 341 -12.63 -7.12 4.92
#